data_74eb52c3272870bec002fbbad68f1b25
#
_entry.id   74eb52c3272870bec002fbbad68f1b25
#
_cell.length_a   1.000
_cell.length_b   1.000
_cell.length_c   1.000
_cell.angle_alpha   90.00
_cell.angle_beta   90.00
_cell.angle_gamma   90.00
#
_symmetry.space_group_name_H-M   'P 1'
#
loop_
_entity.id
_entity.type
_entity.pdbx_description
1 polymer ?
#
loop_
_entity_poly.entity_id
_entity_poly.type
_entity_poly.pdbx_seq_one_letter_code
_entity_poly.pdbx_strand_id
1 'polypeptide(L)'
;MAQAVREVVNNEAAAEDDVWIPSACAVCFNQCSIKVHRKNGVVVKIEGNPESSVGMGRICAKGMSGITMLYDPNRLTTPLKRTNPKKDFNEDPGWVEITWDEALDTITEKMKKIQADDPRKLMGTATTAGNSSFSFWFTNLFMSGFGSPNAFHSNGHQCGNAEHVLAGAMHGATTTMPDLEFCEYMVVFGSGIGGHAYYAFTSNAQKMADARIRGMKLVVIDPVLNGVAEKADEWVPIRPGTDGAMAMAMLNVILNELGQYDAEYLKAHTNIPYLIGPDGYYVRDPDGGKPVMWDLADQRAKHYDDPSLSDPALEGTYTAHGKECRPGFVLLKEQASAWTPEKASEITSVPADTIRRIATEFATAARIGSTIVLEGTELPHRPVSVVYFKGAHAHNHAWLTCFGFETLCEVVGACDVPGGVLGTNPVCEGHPDTGMPRWAPWAGPDGLLSPGVWNGQSEPGLRTGTPYPPRDPVPPETLTLLDLLSTGFNPGHLPVLAMQDMEGFKIPYKPEMLFVIGPNIVYSLGNPEVTANFLKQMFVVASKLWLDETTYFADIVLPDACYLERLDPIPNTIPHHHPAGRGNFSYAIRQPVVKPPGQARYIIPVMLELADRVG
;
A
#
# COMPACT_ATOMS: atom_id res chain seq x y z
N MET A 1 8.93 30.48 5.64
CA MET A 1 7.89 29.46 5.40
C MET A 1 6.75 29.59 6.42
N ALA A 2 6.99 29.55 7.72
CA ALA A 2 5.94 29.70 8.74
C ALA A 2 5.14 31.02 8.64
N GLN A 3 5.77 32.13 8.27
CA GLN A 3 5.12 33.42 8.09
C GLN A 3 4.23 33.46 6.84
N ALA A 4 4.67 32.90 5.72
CA ALA A 4 3.87 32.78 4.50
C ALA A 4 2.65 31.86 4.68
N VAL A 5 2.78 30.77 5.46
CA VAL A 5 1.67 29.88 5.81
C VAL A 5 0.64 30.61 6.71
N ARG A 6 1.09 31.47 7.62
CA ARG A 6 0.21 32.29 8.46
C ARG A 6 -0.57 33.33 7.65
N GLU A 7 0.02 33.93 6.61
CA GLU A 7 -0.65 34.94 5.76
C GLU A 7 -1.72 34.33 4.86
N VAL A 8 -1.51 33.08 4.35
CA VAL A 8 -2.51 32.37 3.53
C VAL A 8 -3.74 31.95 4.36
N VAL A 9 -3.54 31.63 5.65
CA VAL A 9 -4.62 31.20 6.55
C VAL A 9 -5.43 32.40 7.10
N ASN A 10 -4.87 33.59 7.08
CA ASN A 10 -5.51 34.82 7.62
C ASN A 10 -6.36 35.60 6.63
N ASN A 11 -6.64 35.05 5.44
CA ASN A 11 -7.60 35.69 4.54
C ASN A 11 -8.99 35.75 5.20
N GLU A 12 -9.38 36.91 5.66
CA GLU A 12 -10.73 37.17 6.17
C GLU A 12 -11.73 36.79 5.08
N ALA A 13 -12.65 35.88 5.39
CA ALA A 13 -13.72 35.54 4.48
C ALA A 13 -14.53 36.84 4.19
N ALA A 14 -14.53 37.27 2.93
CA ALA A 14 -15.40 38.34 2.49
C ALA A 14 -16.85 37.96 2.84
N ALA A 15 -17.60 38.87 3.42
CA ALA A 15 -18.93 38.62 3.95
C ALA A 15 -19.96 38.19 2.88
N GLU A 16 -19.65 38.39 1.60
CA GLU A 16 -20.51 38.02 0.47
C GLU A 16 -19.64 37.38 -0.63
N ASP A 17 -19.52 36.06 -0.61
CA ASP A 17 -18.87 35.32 -1.70
C ASP A 17 -19.79 34.22 -2.30
N ASP A 18 -19.66 34.03 -3.60
CA ASP A 18 -20.23 32.89 -4.34
C ASP A 18 -19.13 32.37 -5.27
N VAL A 19 -18.27 31.47 -4.75
CA VAL A 19 -17.03 31.11 -5.40
C VAL A 19 -16.85 29.60 -5.46
N TRP A 20 -16.18 29.15 -6.53
CA TRP A 20 -15.70 27.76 -6.68
C TRP A 20 -14.19 27.69 -6.43
N ILE A 21 -13.79 26.97 -5.43
CA ILE A 21 -12.40 26.85 -4.98
C ILE A 21 -11.88 25.48 -5.34
N PRO A 22 -10.81 25.36 -6.16
CA PRO A 22 -10.17 24.08 -6.43
C PRO A 22 -9.45 23.57 -5.18
N SER A 23 -9.55 22.27 -4.93
CA SER A 23 -8.89 21.62 -3.80
C SER A 23 -8.74 20.12 -4.09
N ALA A 24 -8.34 19.33 -3.09
CA ALA A 24 -8.25 17.89 -3.18
C ALA A 24 -9.02 17.21 -2.04
N CYS A 25 -9.81 16.21 -2.39
CA CYS A 25 -10.56 15.39 -1.45
C CYS A 25 -9.63 14.60 -0.53
N ALA A 26 -9.96 14.45 0.75
CA ALA A 26 -9.24 13.59 1.68
C ALA A 26 -10.15 12.62 2.45
N VAL A 27 -11.28 12.25 1.90
CA VAL A 27 -12.16 11.24 2.52
C VAL A 27 -11.56 9.83 2.38
N CYS A 28 -10.70 9.62 1.40
CA CYS A 28 -9.88 8.41 1.27
C CYS A 28 -8.51 8.74 0.66
N PHE A 29 -7.68 7.73 0.45
CA PHE A 29 -6.33 7.88 -0.09
C PHE A 29 -6.26 8.30 -1.58
N ASN A 30 -7.36 8.23 -2.35
CA ASN A 30 -7.34 8.56 -3.78
C ASN A 30 -7.20 10.05 -4.11
N GLN A 31 -7.49 10.93 -3.17
CA GLN A 31 -7.27 12.39 -3.26
C GLN A 31 -7.70 13.05 -4.56
N CYS A 32 -8.90 12.72 -5.02
CA CYS A 32 -9.48 13.26 -6.23
C CYS A 32 -9.45 14.78 -6.22
N SER A 33 -9.08 15.38 -7.35
CA SER A 33 -9.20 16.83 -7.55
C SER A 33 -10.68 17.24 -7.53
N ILE A 34 -11.01 18.26 -6.74
CA ILE A 34 -12.38 18.73 -6.51
C ILE A 34 -12.48 20.24 -6.73
N LYS A 35 -13.69 20.69 -7.02
CA LYS A 35 -14.12 22.08 -6.87
C LYS A 35 -15.14 22.17 -5.75
N VAL A 36 -14.90 23.08 -4.82
CA VAL A 36 -15.74 23.31 -3.65
C VAL A 36 -16.48 24.63 -3.82
N HIS A 37 -17.79 24.57 -3.77
CA HIS A 37 -18.65 25.75 -3.87
C HIS A 37 -18.87 26.34 -2.47
N ARG A 38 -18.44 27.58 -2.28
CA ARG A 38 -18.64 28.32 -1.05
C ARG A 38 -19.52 29.55 -1.34
N LYS A 39 -20.57 29.71 -0.52
CA LYS A 39 -21.47 30.89 -0.54
C LYS A 39 -21.50 31.53 0.83
N ASN A 40 -21.17 32.81 0.90
CA ASN A 40 -21.19 33.57 2.15
C ASN A 40 -20.42 32.85 3.28
N GLY A 41 -19.24 32.33 2.98
CA GLY A 41 -18.41 31.58 3.92
C GLY A 41 -18.85 30.14 4.19
N VAL A 42 -19.95 29.65 3.60
CA VAL A 42 -20.49 28.28 3.83
C VAL A 42 -20.23 27.39 2.61
N VAL A 43 -19.65 26.23 2.82
CA VAL A 43 -19.53 25.21 1.78
C VAL A 43 -20.88 24.57 1.52
N VAL A 44 -21.38 24.72 0.31
CA VAL A 44 -22.70 24.22 -0.10
C VAL A 44 -22.66 23.07 -1.08
N LYS A 45 -21.51 22.85 -1.76
CA LYS A 45 -21.37 21.76 -2.73
C LYS A 45 -19.91 21.34 -2.92
N ILE A 46 -19.68 20.07 -3.21
CA ILE A 46 -18.40 19.53 -3.67
C ILE A 46 -18.63 18.78 -4.96
N GLU A 47 -17.84 19.06 -5.99
CA GLU A 47 -17.86 18.40 -7.30
C GLU A 47 -16.47 17.96 -7.71
N GLY A 48 -16.37 17.00 -8.63
CA GLY A 48 -15.10 16.66 -9.28
C GLY A 48 -14.62 17.83 -10.14
N ASN A 49 -13.32 18.06 -10.19
CA ASN A 49 -12.72 19.10 -11.01
C ASN A 49 -12.59 18.61 -12.48
N PRO A 50 -13.32 19.21 -13.44
CA PRO A 50 -13.25 18.80 -14.84
C PRO A 50 -11.92 19.14 -15.51
N GLU A 51 -11.15 20.08 -14.95
CA GLU A 51 -9.83 20.46 -15.45
C GLU A 51 -8.72 19.44 -15.03
N SER A 52 -9.05 18.50 -14.13
CA SER A 52 -8.10 17.47 -13.71
C SER A 52 -7.96 16.40 -14.77
N SER A 53 -6.75 16.18 -15.26
CA SER A 53 -6.41 15.08 -16.17
C SER A 53 -6.59 13.70 -15.52
N VAL A 54 -6.56 13.63 -14.18
CA VAL A 54 -6.71 12.38 -13.41
C VAL A 54 -8.19 12.06 -13.18
N GLY A 55 -8.92 12.95 -12.53
CA GLY A 55 -10.30 12.74 -12.13
C GLY A 55 -11.32 13.00 -13.24
N MET A 56 -10.96 13.84 -14.23
CA MET A 56 -11.81 14.21 -15.37
C MET A 56 -13.23 14.59 -14.95
N GLY A 57 -13.35 15.42 -13.91
CA GLY A 57 -14.64 15.87 -13.37
C GLY A 57 -15.38 14.86 -12.49
N ARG A 58 -14.78 13.71 -12.15
CA ARG A 58 -15.46 12.67 -11.37
C ARG A 58 -15.11 12.74 -9.89
N ILE A 59 -16.11 12.48 -9.08
CA ILE A 59 -16.00 12.29 -7.64
C ILE A 59 -17.03 11.24 -7.20
N CYS A 60 -16.69 10.45 -6.18
CA CYS A 60 -17.63 9.47 -5.63
C CYS A 60 -18.51 10.06 -4.53
N ALA A 61 -19.54 9.31 -4.13
CA ALA A 61 -20.44 9.71 -3.05
C ALA A 61 -19.71 10.04 -1.74
N LYS A 62 -18.62 9.33 -1.40
CA LYS A 62 -17.80 9.63 -0.21
C LYS A 62 -17.18 11.04 -0.30
N GLY A 63 -16.65 11.40 -1.47
CA GLY A 63 -16.07 12.73 -1.67
C GLY A 63 -17.11 13.85 -1.64
N MET A 64 -18.30 13.61 -2.20
CA MET A 64 -19.42 14.57 -2.12
C MET A 64 -19.90 14.75 -0.68
N SER A 65 -19.88 13.70 0.14
CA SER A 65 -20.27 13.77 1.55
C SER A 65 -19.24 14.44 2.46
N GLY A 66 -18.11 14.90 1.93
CA GLY A 66 -17.07 15.61 2.71
C GLY A 66 -17.57 16.86 3.43
N ILE A 67 -18.69 17.46 2.98
CA ILE A 67 -19.37 18.56 3.68
C ILE A 67 -19.79 18.16 5.09
N THR A 68 -20.19 16.91 5.31
CA THR A 68 -20.62 16.43 6.63
C THR A 68 -19.47 16.47 7.66
N MET A 69 -18.23 16.33 7.21
CA MET A 69 -17.06 16.47 8.09
C MET A 69 -16.87 17.91 8.58
N LEU A 70 -17.25 18.90 7.79
CA LEU A 70 -17.17 20.33 8.18
C LEU A 70 -18.21 20.70 9.22
N TYR A 71 -19.43 20.22 9.04
CA TYR A 71 -20.61 20.69 9.76
C TYR A 71 -21.19 19.66 10.72
N ASP A 72 -20.41 18.63 11.07
CA ASP A 72 -20.78 17.70 12.13
C ASP A 72 -20.88 18.46 13.46
N PRO A 73 -22.05 18.40 14.16
CA PRO A 73 -22.24 19.10 15.44
C PRO A 73 -21.35 18.57 16.56
N ASN A 74 -20.77 17.39 16.41
CA ASN A 74 -19.88 16.78 17.41
C ASN A 74 -18.40 17.13 17.18
N ARG A 75 -18.09 18.06 16.25
CA ARG A 75 -16.72 18.51 16.01
C ARG A 75 -16.09 19.06 17.29
N LEU A 76 -14.88 18.60 17.57
CA LEU A 76 -14.06 19.14 18.66
C LEU A 76 -13.61 20.55 18.29
N THR A 77 -13.73 21.47 19.25
CA THR A 77 -13.39 22.88 19.09
C THR A 77 -12.35 23.39 20.06
N THR A 78 -12.10 22.66 21.15
CA THR A 78 -11.14 23.00 22.22
C THR A 78 -10.33 21.77 22.60
N PRO A 79 -9.05 21.93 23.05
CA PRO A 79 -8.31 20.82 23.63
C PRO A 79 -8.98 20.29 24.89
N LEU A 80 -8.95 18.97 25.08
CA LEU A 80 -9.54 18.28 26.22
C LEU A 80 -8.49 17.51 27.02
N LYS A 81 -8.65 17.53 28.35
CA LYS A 81 -7.81 16.77 29.29
C LYS A 81 -8.69 15.83 30.09
N ARG A 82 -8.22 14.60 30.22
CA ARG A 82 -8.85 13.58 31.09
C ARG A 82 -8.63 13.93 32.54
N THR A 83 -9.67 13.79 33.36
CA THR A 83 -9.57 13.91 34.83
C THR A 83 -9.71 12.57 35.54
N ASN A 84 -10.39 11.59 34.92
CA ASN A 84 -10.51 10.25 35.50
C ASN A 84 -9.24 9.43 35.17
N PRO A 85 -8.45 8.96 36.15
CA PRO A 85 -7.25 8.17 35.89
C PRO A 85 -7.55 6.75 35.37
N LYS A 86 -8.78 6.27 35.53
CA LYS A 86 -9.17 4.97 35.00
C LYS A 86 -9.47 5.06 33.53
N LYS A 87 -8.84 4.21 32.75
CA LYS A 87 -9.02 4.11 31.30
C LYS A 87 -9.76 2.81 30.98
N ASP A 88 -11.02 2.89 30.62
CA ASP A 88 -11.85 1.75 30.22
C ASP A 88 -13.02 2.21 29.36
N PHE A 89 -13.64 1.28 28.60
CA PHE A 89 -14.83 1.56 27.78
C PHE A 89 -16.06 1.98 28.63
N ASN A 90 -16.13 1.51 29.86
CA ASN A 90 -17.26 1.78 30.79
C ASN A 90 -16.97 2.91 31.78
N GLU A 91 -15.84 3.57 31.67
CA GLU A 91 -15.44 4.68 32.53
C GLU A 91 -15.58 6.01 31.80
N ASP A 92 -16.29 6.96 32.39
CA ASP A 92 -16.32 8.33 31.87
C ASP A 92 -14.93 8.95 31.98
N PRO A 93 -14.33 9.41 30.87
CA PRO A 93 -13.06 10.10 30.92
C PRO A 93 -13.05 11.36 31.80
N GLY A 94 -14.20 11.96 32.05
CA GLY A 94 -14.31 13.21 32.81
C GLY A 94 -13.58 14.35 32.07
N TRP A 95 -13.88 14.56 30.79
CA TRP A 95 -13.24 15.58 29.98
C TRP A 95 -13.44 16.98 30.54
N VAL A 96 -12.34 17.73 30.62
CA VAL A 96 -12.34 19.16 30.87
C VAL A 96 -11.66 19.91 29.74
N GLU A 97 -12.21 21.04 29.36
CA GLU A 97 -11.58 21.93 28.40
C GLU A 97 -10.32 22.57 29.00
N ILE A 98 -9.24 22.63 28.24
CA ILE A 98 -7.98 23.26 28.61
C ILE A 98 -7.51 24.19 27.49
N THR A 99 -6.55 25.05 27.79
CA THR A 99 -5.92 25.89 26.79
C THR A 99 -4.93 25.09 25.94
N TRP A 100 -4.60 25.59 24.75
CA TRP A 100 -3.53 25.01 23.93
C TRP A 100 -2.18 25.04 24.67
N ASP A 101 -1.87 26.10 25.40
CA ASP A 101 -0.61 26.18 26.15
C ASP A 101 -0.56 25.12 27.23
N GLU A 102 -1.63 24.91 28.01
CA GLU A 102 -1.69 23.83 29.00
C GLU A 102 -1.51 22.46 28.34
N ALA A 103 -2.15 22.20 27.21
CA ALA A 103 -2.02 20.95 26.47
C ALA A 103 -0.57 20.74 26.00
N LEU A 104 0.02 21.73 25.34
CA LEU A 104 1.37 21.65 24.78
C LEU A 104 2.43 21.56 25.86
N ASP A 105 2.30 22.29 26.98
CA ASP A 105 3.23 22.22 28.11
C ASP A 105 3.20 20.83 28.75
N THR A 106 2.00 20.27 28.97
CA THR A 106 1.84 18.90 29.53
C THR A 106 2.49 17.85 28.63
N ILE A 107 2.27 17.94 27.31
CA ILE A 107 2.86 17.04 26.31
C ILE A 107 4.37 17.19 26.27
N THR A 108 4.87 18.43 26.19
CA THR A 108 6.31 18.75 26.12
C THR A 108 7.07 18.26 27.35
N GLU A 109 6.51 18.45 28.56
CA GLU A 109 7.13 17.96 29.79
C GLU A 109 7.30 16.44 29.77
N LYS A 110 6.29 15.69 29.31
CA LYS A 110 6.37 14.24 29.17
C LYS A 110 7.39 13.82 28.12
N MET A 111 7.39 14.50 26.97
CA MET A 111 8.36 14.23 25.90
C MET A 111 9.80 14.47 26.33
N LYS A 112 10.10 15.58 27.03
CA LYS A 112 11.45 15.87 27.55
C LYS A 112 11.95 14.79 28.51
N LYS A 113 11.06 14.27 29.39
CA LYS A 113 11.41 13.15 30.29
C LYS A 113 11.77 11.90 29.50
N ILE A 114 10.99 11.58 28.47
CA ILE A 114 11.23 10.41 27.61
C ILE A 114 12.54 10.60 26.82
N GLN A 115 12.77 11.78 26.25
CA GLN A 115 13.99 12.06 25.48
C GLN A 115 15.26 11.92 26.32
N ALA A 116 15.21 12.37 27.58
CA ALA A 116 16.35 12.28 28.51
C ALA A 116 16.60 10.85 29.02
N ASP A 117 15.59 9.97 29.00
CA ASP A 117 15.70 8.59 29.48
C ASP A 117 15.96 7.64 28.28
N ASP A 118 14.97 7.42 27.43
CA ASP A 118 15.06 6.59 26.23
C ASP A 118 14.04 7.06 25.18
N PRO A 119 14.48 7.72 24.09
CA PRO A 119 13.56 8.23 23.08
C PRO A 119 12.70 7.15 22.42
N ARG A 120 13.12 5.86 22.46
CA ARG A 120 12.32 4.73 21.92
C ARG A 120 11.02 4.51 22.70
N LYS A 121 10.86 5.10 23.87
CA LYS A 121 9.63 5.04 24.68
C LYS A 121 8.49 5.92 24.15
N LEU A 122 8.76 6.77 23.14
CA LEU A 122 7.76 7.50 22.39
C LEU A 122 7.29 6.67 21.19
N MET A 123 6.00 6.65 20.95
CA MET A 123 5.37 6.01 19.77
C MET A 123 4.46 6.99 19.04
N GLY A 124 4.29 6.77 17.76
CA GLY A 124 3.35 7.52 16.93
C GLY A 124 2.60 6.64 15.95
N THR A 125 1.31 6.92 15.77
CA THR A 125 0.51 6.27 14.74
C THR A 125 -0.37 7.25 13.99
N ALA A 126 -0.47 7.05 12.71
CA ALA A 126 -1.36 7.79 11.83
C ALA A 126 -1.88 6.83 10.73
N THR A 127 -2.68 7.34 9.82
CA THR A 127 -3.18 6.56 8.67
C THR A 127 -2.94 7.30 7.36
N THR A 128 -2.69 6.56 6.28
CA THR A 128 -2.58 7.11 4.94
C THR A 128 -3.94 7.46 4.32
N ALA A 129 -5.02 7.05 4.93
CA ALA A 129 -6.37 7.28 4.44
C ALA A 129 -7.11 8.35 5.24
N GLY A 130 -8.08 8.98 4.60
CA GLY A 130 -8.95 9.96 5.23
C GLY A 130 -8.24 11.28 5.56
N ASN A 131 -8.78 11.97 6.55
CA ASN A 131 -8.36 13.32 6.91
C ASN A 131 -6.89 13.45 7.30
N SER A 132 -6.25 12.38 7.76
CA SER A 132 -4.87 12.39 8.29
C SER A 132 -3.82 11.86 7.32
N SER A 133 -4.13 11.72 6.03
CA SER A 133 -3.20 11.08 5.07
C SER A 133 -1.82 11.73 4.97
N PHE A 134 -1.71 13.05 4.97
CA PHE A 134 -0.40 13.71 4.98
C PHE A 134 0.31 13.59 6.33
N SER A 135 -0.45 13.58 7.42
CA SER A 135 0.09 13.46 8.78
C SER A 135 0.82 12.14 9.02
N PHE A 136 0.51 11.08 8.26
CA PHE A 136 1.23 9.80 8.35
C PHE A 136 2.74 9.97 8.09
N TRP A 137 3.10 10.61 6.99
CA TRP A 137 4.50 10.84 6.64
C TRP A 137 5.18 11.77 7.61
N PHE A 138 4.46 12.83 8.02
CA PHE A 138 5.00 13.76 8.98
C PHE A 138 5.19 13.11 10.36
N THR A 139 4.32 12.19 10.76
CA THR A 139 4.48 11.42 12.00
C THR A 139 5.77 10.59 11.98
N ASN A 140 6.07 9.93 10.87
CA ASN A 140 7.33 9.19 10.72
C ASN A 140 8.56 10.11 10.84
N LEU A 141 8.54 11.26 10.17
CA LEU A 141 9.62 12.25 10.27
C LEU A 141 9.78 12.80 11.69
N PHE A 142 8.67 13.10 12.35
CA PHE A 142 8.66 13.59 13.72
C PHE A 142 9.23 12.57 14.71
N MET A 143 8.81 11.30 14.62
CA MET A 143 9.34 10.23 15.45
C MET A 143 10.84 10.04 15.21
N SER A 144 11.27 10.00 13.96
CA SER A 144 12.67 9.87 13.59
C SER A 144 13.50 11.05 14.09
N GLY A 145 13.02 12.30 13.96
CA GLY A 145 13.66 13.50 14.48
C GLY A 145 13.78 13.52 16.00
N PHE A 146 12.80 12.92 16.69
CA PHE A 146 12.84 12.75 18.15
C PHE A 146 13.83 11.66 18.60
N GLY A 147 14.24 10.77 17.70
CA GLY A 147 15.10 9.61 17.98
C GLY A 147 14.34 8.32 18.27
N SER A 148 13.04 8.27 17.98
CA SER A 148 12.25 7.06 18.12
C SER A 148 12.01 6.36 16.78
N PRO A 149 12.27 5.03 16.69
CA PRO A 149 11.91 4.23 15.53
C PRO A 149 10.40 3.85 15.50
N ASN A 150 9.65 4.14 16.54
CA ASN A 150 8.35 3.55 16.79
C ASN A 150 7.19 4.32 16.14
N ALA A 151 7.26 4.51 14.83
CA ALA A 151 6.13 4.99 14.04
C ALA A 151 5.45 3.80 13.34
N PHE A 152 4.13 3.67 13.47
CA PHE A 152 3.39 2.58 12.85
C PHE A 152 2.10 3.03 12.16
N HIS A 153 1.67 2.23 11.22
CA HIS A 153 0.45 2.47 10.44
C HIS A 153 -0.73 1.75 11.07
N SER A 154 -1.73 2.48 11.51
CA SER A 154 -2.87 1.91 12.25
C SER A 154 -3.73 0.94 11.45
N ASN A 155 -3.73 1.03 10.14
CA ASN A 155 -4.57 0.22 9.25
C ASN A 155 -3.79 -0.42 8.09
N GLY A 156 -2.47 -0.47 8.15
CA GLY A 156 -1.63 -1.05 7.10
C GLY A 156 -1.99 -2.50 6.79
N HIS A 157 -2.21 -3.31 7.83
CA HIS A 157 -2.61 -4.71 7.71
C HIS A 157 -4.02 -4.91 7.13
N GLN A 158 -4.89 -3.90 7.18
CA GLN A 158 -6.24 -3.92 6.60
C GLN A 158 -6.28 -3.34 5.18
N CYS A 159 -5.19 -2.77 4.72
CA CYS A 159 -5.03 -2.23 3.38
C CYS A 159 -4.65 -3.35 2.39
N GLY A 160 -4.04 -3.02 1.29
CA GLY A 160 -3.45 -3.95 0.35
C GLY A 160 -2.11 -4.53 0.79
N ASN A 161 -1.89 -4.80 2.10
CA ASN A 161 -0.55 -5.13 2.59
C ASN A 161 0.07 -6.33 1.85
N ALA A 162 -0.69 -7.37 1.58
CA ALA A 162 -0.21 -8.52 0.80
C ALA A 162 0.09 -8.13 -0.65
N GLU A 163 -0.76 -7.35 -1.29
CA GLU A 163 -0.59 -6.83 -2.65
C GLU A 163 0.61 -5.89 -2.72
N HIS A 164 0.75 -4.94 -1.79
CA HIS A 164 1.87 -4.00 -1.78
C HIS A 164 3.23 -4.69 -1.61
N VAL A 165 3.31 -5.67 -0.72
CA VAL A 165 4.56 -6.43 -0.52
C VAL A 165 4.93 -7.21 -1.77
N LEU A 166 3.95 -7.79 -2.47
CA LEU A 166 4.21 -8.51 -3.71
C LEU A 166 4.53 -7.58 -4.88
N ALA A 167 3.80 -6.49 -5.03
CA ALA A 167 4.14 -5.47 -6.01
C ALA A 167 5.57 -4.95 -5.80
N GLY A 168 5.98 -4.77 -4.54
CA GLY A 168 7.37 -4.42 -4.20
C GLY A 168 8.37 -5.50 -4.56
N ALA A 169 8.05 -6.77 -4.31
CA ALA A 169 8.95 -7.89 -4.56
C ALA A 169 9.04 -8.28 -6.05
N MET A 170 7.94 -8.18 -6.79
CA MET A 170 7.85 -8.65 -8.17
C MET A 170 8.01 -7.53 -9.20
N HIS A 171 7.59 -6.31 -8.88
CA HIS A 171 7.60 -5.17 -9.80
C HIS A 171 8.44 -3.98 -9.33
N GLY A 172 9.03 -4.02 -8.13
CA GLY A 172 9.70 -2.85 -7.54
C GLY A 172 8.76 -1.65 -7.36
N ALA A 173 7.47 -1.90 -7.17
CA ALA A 173 6.41 -0.90 -7.15
C ALA A 173 5.55 -0.97 -5.89
N THR A 174 4.76 0.07 -5.63
CA THR A 174 3.81 0.09 -4.49
C THR A 174 2.60 -0.79 -4.74
N THR A 175 2.14 -0.84 -5.98
CA THR A 175 0.98 -1.60 -6.45
C THR A 175 1.08 -1.78 -7.94
N THR A 176 0.31 -2.70 -8.49
CA THR A 176 0.17 -2.86 -9.93
C THR A 176 -1.15 -2.27 -10.42
N MET A 177 -1.17 -1.77 -11.64
CA MET A 177 -2.33 -1.17 -12.27
C MET A 177 -2.51 -1.71 -13.69
N PRO A 178 -3.74 -2.01 -14.11
CA PRO A 178 -3.97 -2.43 -15.49
C PRO A 178 -3.71 -1.27 -16.46
N ASP A 179 -3.03 -1.53 -17.56
CA ASP A 179 -2.95 -0.58 -18.67
C ASP A 179 -4.25 -0.60 -19.50
N LEU A 180 -5.25 0.07 -18.99
CA LEU A 180 -6.58 0.13 -19.61
C LEU A 180 -6.61 0.79 -20.99
N GLU A 181 -5.52 1.40 -21.43
CA GLU A 181 -5.44 1.99 -22.77
C GLU A 181 -5.23 0.93 -23.86
N PHE A 182 -4.48 -0.12 -23.55
CA PHE A 182 -4.15 -1.18 -24.50
C PHE A 182 -4.65 -2.56 -24.07
N CYS A 183 -5.22 -2.73 -22.88
CA CYS A 183 -5.77 -3.98 -22.41
C CYS A 183 -6.99 -4.39 -23.25
N GLU A 184 -7.06 -5.66 -23.63
CA GLU A 184 -8.17 -6.25 -24.39
C GLU A 184 -8.90 -7.38 -23.66
N TYR A 185 -8.27 -7.97 -22.63
CA TYR A 185 -8.87 -9.00 -21.80
C TYR A 185 -8.48 -8.77 -20.34
N MET A 186 -9.44 -8.52 -19.48
CA MET A 186 -9.18 -8.24 -18.07
C MET A 186 -9.97 -9.20 -17.17
N VAL A 187 -9.26 -9.84 -16.24
CA VAL A 187 -9.85 -10.67 -15.18
C VAL A 187 -9.75 -9.90 -13.86
N VAL A 188 -10.88 -9.74 -13.18
CA VAL A 188 -10.96 -9.02 -11.91
C VAL A 188 -11.37 -9.97 -10.80
N PHE A 189 -10.54 -10.10 -9.77
CA PHE A 189 -10.83 -10.88 -8.57
C PHE A 189 -11.14 -9.96 -7.38
N GLY A 190 -12.36 -10.01 -6.87
CA GLY A 190 -12.75 -9.34 -5.62
C GLY A 190 -12.36 -7.86 -5.52
N SER A 191 -12.45 -7.13 -6.64
CA SER A 191 -12.06 -5.72 -6.71
C SER A 191 -13.19 -4.84 -7.26
N GLY A 192 -13.34 -3.68 -6.67
CA GLY A 192 -14.28 -2.65 -7.14
C GLY A 192 -13.68 -1.65 -8.12
N ILE A 193 -12.65 -2.03 -8.87
CA ILE A 193 -11.97 -1.15 -9.84
C ILE A 193 -12.95 -0.44 -10.78
N GLY A 194 -12.81 0.87 -10.90
CA GLY A 194 -13.71 1.67 -11.76
C GLY A 194 -15.14 1.80 -11.26
N GLY A 195 -15.52 1.09 -10.21
CA GLY A 195 -16.87 1.12 -9.61
C GLY A 195 -16.91 1.89 -8.29
N HIS A 196 -16.31 1.34 -7.23
CA HIS A 196 -16.43 1.89 -5.88
C HIS A 196 -15.18 1.74 -5.01
N ALA A 197 -14.16 1.03 -5.47
CA ALA A 197 -12.93 0.76 -4.74
C ALA A 197 -11.75 0.62 -5.71
N TYR A 198 -10.59 0.32 -5.17
CA TYR A 198 -9.30 0.24 -5.85
C TYR A 198 -8.64 1.61 -6.03
N TYR A 199 -7.34 1.62 -6.41
CA TYR A 199 -6.58 2.84 -6.62
C TYR A 199 -7.09 3.59 -7.84
N ALA A 200 -7.00 4.92 -7.80
CA ALA A 200 -7.43 5.80 -8.89
C ALA A 200 -8.82 5.45 -9.48
N PHE A 201 -9.73 4.93 -8.64
CA PHE A 201 -10.98 4.35 -9.14
C PHE A 201 -11.85 5.34 -9.93
N THR A 202 -11.78 6.64 -9.65
CA THR A 202 -12.53 7.65 -10.42
C THR A 202 -12.00 7.81 -11.84
N SER A 203 -10.67 7.75 -12.05
CA SER A 203 -10.10 7.75 -13.40
C SER A 203 -10.29 6.39 -14.08
N ASN A 204 -10.14 5.30 -13.34
CA ASN A 204 -10.34 3.96 -13.86
C ASN A 204 -11.78 3.72 -14.32
N ALA A 205 -12.77 4.36 -13.70
CA ALA A 205 -14.17 4.25 -14.15
C ALA A 205 -14.34 4.68 -15.61
N GLN A 206 -13.73 5.80 -16.02
CA GLN A 206 -13.77 6.25 -17.40
C GLN A 206 -12.93 5.35 -18.31
N LYS A 207 -11.68 5.09 -17.92
CA LYS A 207 -10.76 4.29 -18.73
C LYS A 207 -11.30 2.87 -18.99
N MET A 208 -11.95 2.26 -18.00
CA MET A 208 -12.63 0.97 -18.18
C MET A 208 -13.82 1.06 -19.15
N ALA A 209 -14.62 2.13 -19.05
CA ALA A 209 -15.72 2.33 -20.00
C ALA A 209 -15.18 2.48 -21.43
N ASP A 210 -14.13 3.29 -21.62
CA ASP A 210 -13.49 3.51 -22.91
C ASP A 210 -12.84 2.22 -23.45
N ALA A 211 -12.18 1.44 -22.59
CA ALA A 211 -11.60 0.15 -22.97
C ALA A 211 -12.68 -0.85 -23.42
N ARG A 212 -13.80 -0.93 -22.73
CA ARG A 212 -14.93 -1.78 -23.12
C ARG A 212 -15.58 -1.33 -24.43
N ILE A 213 -15.68 -0.01 -24.68
CA ILE A 213 -16.15 0.52 -25.97
C ILE A 213 -15.20 0.10 -27.10
N ARG A 214 -13.89 0.01 -26.84
CA ARG A 214 -12.91 -0.52 -27.79
C ARG A 214 -12.98 -2.04 -27.97
N GLY A 215 -13.74 -2.76 -27.17
CA GLY A 215 -13.92 -4.21 -27.24
C GLY A 215 -13.17 -5.02 -26.19
N MET A 216 -12.63 -4.40 -25.16
CA MET A 216 -12.02 -5.12 -24.04
C MET A 216 -13.05 -6.03 -23.38
N LYS A 217 -12.76 -7.33 -23.28
CA LYS A 217 -13.55 -8.30 -22.54
C LYS A 217 -13.23 -8.19 -21.04
N LEU A 218 -14.25 -8.02 -20.22
CA LEU A 218 -14.18 -7.92 -18.77
C LEU A 218 -14.82 -9.16 -18.12
N VAL A 219 -14.02 -9.96 -17.44
CA VAL A 219 -14.45 -11.08 -16.60
C VAL A 219 -14.30 -10.71 -15.14
N VAL A 220 -15.38 -10.78 -14.36
CA VAL A 220 -15.36 -10.44 -12.93
C VAL A 220 -15.67 -11.66 -12.10
N ILE A 221 -14.74 -12.02 -11.23
CA ILE A 221 -14.82 -13.14 -10.30
C ILE A 221 -15.06 -12.54 -8.91
N ASP A 222 -16.29 -12.67 -8.44
CA ASP A 222 -16.73 -12.04 -7.20
C ASP A 222 -17.94 -12.80 -6.63
N PRO A 223 -18.02 -13.06 -5.33
CA PRO A 223 -19.20 -13.72 -4.75
C PRO A 223 -20.48 -12.90 -4.90
N VAL A 224 -20.37 -11.61 -5.16
CA VAL A 224 -21.50 -10.68 -5.26
C VAL A 224 -21.52 -10.01 -6.62
N LEU A 225 -22.71 -9.95 -7.22
CA LEU A 225 -22.94 -9.15 -8.43
C LEU A 225 -22.95 -7.66 -8.05
N ASN A 226 -21.73 -7.09 -7.89
CA ASN A 226 -21.53 -5.69 -7.53
C ASN A 226 -21.45 -4.79 -8.77
N GLY A 227 -21.30 -3.47 -8.58
CA GLY A 227 -21.33 -2.49 -9.67
C GLY A 227 -20.29 -2.69 -10.78
N VAL A 228 -19.18 -3.40 -10.54
CA VAL A 228 -18.23 -3.80 -11.58
C VAL A 228 -18.71 -5.04 -12.29
N ALA A 229 -19.16 -6.05 -11.54
CA ALA A 229 -19.69 -7.28 -12.08
C ALA A 229 -20.96 -7.05 -12.92
N GLU A 230 -21.81 -6.09 -12.54
CA GLU A 230 -22.97 -5.67 -13.34
C GLU A 230 -22.62 -5.13 -14.74
N LYS A 231 -21.39 -4.66 -14.90
CA LYS A 231 -20.89 -4.11 -16.17
C LYS A 231 -19.99 -5.08 -16.92
N ALA A 232 -19.67 -6.23 -16.33
CA ALA A 232 -18.83 -7.24 -16.93
C ALA A 232 -19.49 -7.92 -18.14
N ASP A 233 -18.66 -8.42 -19.04
CA ASP A 233 -19.12 -9.33 -20.11
C ASP A 233 -19.46 -10.69 -19.51
N GLU A 234 -18.78 -11.05 -18.40
CA GLU A 234 -19.06 -12.26 -17.64
C GLU A 234 -18.85 -12.04 -16.15
N TRP A 235 -19.81 -12.42 -15.33
CA TRP A 235 -19.69 -12.53 -13.89
C TRP A 235 -19.62 -14.00 -13.47
N VAL A 236 -18.61 -14.35 -12.71
CA VAL A 236 -18.35 -15.69 -12.19
C VAL A 236 -18.47 -15.67 -10.67
N PRO A 237 -19.55 -16.19 -10.10
CA PRO A 237 -19.69 -16.31 -8.66
C PRO A 237 -18.68 -17.31 -8.10
N ILE A 238 -17.97 -16.92 -7.04
CA ILE A 238 -16.96 -17.74 -6.37
C ILE A 238 -17.24 -17.84 -4.87
N ARG A 239 -16.87 -18.95 -4.25
CA ARG A 239 -16.90 -19.06 -2.80
C ARG A 239 -15.88 -18.12 -2.19
N PRO A 240 -16.26 -17.24 -1.22
CA PRO A 240 -15.35 -16.28 -0.61
C PRO A 240 -14.08 -16.93 -0.04
N GLY A 241 -12.92 -16.29 -0.29
CA GLY A 241 -11.62 -16.74 0.22
C GLY A 241 -10.99 -17.91 -0.53
N THR A 242 -11.51 -18.27 -1.71
CA THR A 242 -10.99 -19.40 -2.51
C THR A 242 -10.37 -18.97 -3.85
N ASP A 243 -10.22 -17.69 -4.06
CA ASP A 243 -9.71 -17.08 -5.29
C ASP A 243 -8.31 -17.62 -5.68
N GLY A 244 -7.44 -17.87 -4.70
CA GLY A 244 -6.12 -18.45 -4.94
C GLY A 244 -6.17 -19.85 -5.54
N ALA A 245 -7.17 -20.67 -5.19
CA ALA A 245 -7.36 -21.99 -5.80
C ALA A 245 -7.70 -21.88 -7.29
N MET A 246 -8.53 -20.90 -7.66
CA MET A 246 -8.85 -20.64 -9.07
C MET A 246 -7.61 -20.14 -9.83
N ALA A 247 -6.84 -19.20 -9.25
CA ALA A 247 -5.61 -18.69 -9.86
C ALA A 247 -4.60 -19.82 -10.13
N MET A 248 -4.37 -20.70 -9.16
CA MET A 248 -3.47 -21.85 -9.30
C MET A 248 -3.96 -22.85 -10.37
N ALA A 249 -5.28 -23.07 -10.47
CA ALA A 249 -5.81 -23.92 -11.51
C ALA A 249 -5.69 -23.28 -12.91
N MET A 250 -5.86 -21.96 -13.02
CA MET A 250 -5.59 -21.23 -14.26
C MET A 250 -4.10 -21.34 -14.65
N LEU A 251 -3.18 -21.23 -13.69
CA LEU A 251 -1.74 -21.47 -13.92
C LEU A 251 -1.48 -22.89 -14.42
N ASN A 252 -2.12 -23.89 -13.83
CA ASN A 252 -1.99 -25.26 -14.29
C ASN A 252 -2.44 -25.43 -15.76
N VAL A 253 -3.58 -24.84 -16.11
CA VAL A 253 -4.05 -24.86 -17.51
C VAL A 253 -3.03 -24.20 -18.44
N ILE A 254 -2.55 -23.02 -18.11
CA ILE A 254 -1.61 -22.25 -18.94
C ILE A 254 -0.28 -22.99 -19.10
N LEU A 255 0.30 -23.46 -17.99
CA LEU A 255 1.65 -24.03 -17.97
C LEU A 255 1.69 -25.50 -18.42
N ASN A 256 0.72 -26.31 -17.99
CA ASN A 256 0.78 -27.76 -18.14
C ASN A 256 -0.19 -28.31 -19.19
N GLU A 257 -1.42 -27.76 -19.32
CA GLU A 257 -2.37 -28.22 -20.34
C GLU A 257 -2.12 -27.57 -21.70
N LEU A 258 -1.85 -26.24 -21.74
CA LEU A 258 -1.64 -25.50 -22.98
C LEU A 258 -0.16 -25.35 -23.36
N GLY A 259 0.74 -25.27 -22.37
CA GLY A 259 2.16 -24.96 -22.60
C GLY A 259 2.36 -23.55 -23.19
N GLN A 260 1.46 -22.61 -22.90
CA GLN A 260 1.47 -21.24 -23.44
C GLN A 260 2.06 -20.27 -22.40
N TYR A 261 3.37 -20.08 -22.43
CA TYR A 261 4.06 -19.12 -21.56
C TYR A 261 5.12 -18.35 -22.36
N ASP A 262 5.46 -17.15 -21.89
CA ASP A 262 6.46 -16.29 -22.52
C ASP A 262 7.87 -16.65 -22.04
N ALA A 263 8.48 -17.63 -22.71
CA ALA A 263 9.80 -18.15 -22.32
C ALA A 263 10.90 -17.06 -22.34
N GLU A 264 10.87 -16.14 -23.29
CA GLU A 264 11.86 -15.07 -23.42
C GLU A 264 11.74 -14.08 -22.25
N TYR A 265 10.53 -13.68 -21.93
CA TYR A 265 10.27 -12.84 -20.78
C TYR A 265 10.71 -13.53 -19.47
N LEU A 266 10.33 -14.78 -19.27
CA LEU A 266 10.66 -15.54 -18.06
C LEU A 266 12.17 -15.69 -17.86
N LYS A 267 12.93 -15.92 -18.94
CA LYS A 267 14.39 -16.03 -18.89
C LYS A 267 15.09 -14.71 -18.57
N ALA A 268 14.56 -13.60 -19.10
CA ALA A 268 15.21 -12.30 -19.05
C ALA A 268 14.83 -11.48 -17.81
N HIS A 269 13.59 -11.63 -17.29
CA HIS A 269 13.00 -10.69 -16.32
C HIS A 269 12.56 -11.31 -14.99
N THR A 270 12.73 -12.63 -14.81
CA THR A 270 12.29 -13.32 -13.59
C THR A 270 13.40 -14.14 -12.92
N ASN A 271 13.15 -14.60 -11.69
CA ASN A 271 14.02 -15.50 -10.97
C ASN A 271 13.77 -17.00 -11.28
N ILE A 272 12.82 -17.28 -12.16
CA ILE A 272 12.41 -18.66 -12.51
C ILE A 272 13.54 -19.51 -13.13
N PRO A 273 14.50 -18.95 -13.90
CA PRO A 273 15.63 -19.73 -14.41
C PRO A 273 16.67 -20.13 -13.35
N TYR A 274 16.66 -19.52 -12.17
CA TYR A 274 17.64 -19.88 -11.13
C TYR A 274 17.52 -21.33 -10.71
N LEU A 275 18.69 -21.95 -10.54
CA LEU A 275 18.79 -23.35 -10.12
C LEU A 275 18.49 -23.51 -8.65
N ILE A 276 17.58 -24.42 -8.33
CA ILE A 276 17.17 -24.77 -6.98
C ILE A 276 17.78 -26.12 -6.62
N GLY A 277 18.50 -26.19 -5.52
CA GLY A 277 19.11 -27.38 -4.99
C GLY A 277 18.12 -28.30 -4.23
N PRO A 278 18.55 -29.46 -3.79
CA PRO A 278 17.72 -30.43 -3.06
C PRO A 278 17.28 -29.90 -1.68
N ASP A 279 17.94 -28.86 -1.19
CA ASP A 279 17.61 -28.13 0.04
C ASP A 279 16.49 -27.10 -0.13
N GLY A 280 15.98 -26.93 -1.36
CA GLY A 280 14.94 -25.96 -1.69
C GLY A 280 15.43 -24.51 -1.86
N TYR A 281 16.75 -24.29 -1.82
CA TYR A 281 17.35 -22.96 -1.97
C TYR A 281 18.11 -22.83 -3.30
N TYR A 282 18.39 -21.58 -3.68
CA TYR A 282 19.23 -21.33 -4.84
C TYR A 282 20.59 -21.96 -4.71
N VAL A 283 21.04 -22.63 -5.78
CA VAL A 283 22.45 -23.00 -5.92
C VAL A 283 23.24 -21.72 -6.16
N ARG A 284 24.25 -21.50 -5.33
CA ARG A 284 25.06 -20.28 -5.36
C ARG A 284 26.50 -20.57 -5.74
N ASP A 285 27.10 -19.63 -6.43
CA ASP A 285 28.53 -19.62 -6.71
C ASP A 285 29.30 -19.60 -5.37
N PRO A 286 30.27 -20.52 -5.19
CA PRO A 286 31.08 -20.57 -3.98
C PRO A 286 31.94 -19.32 -3.75
N ASP A 287 32.37 -18.63 -4.80
CA ASP A 287 33.31 -17.50 -4.70
C ASP A 287 32.60 -16.16 -4.45
N GLY A 288 31.39 -15.97 -5.02
CA GLY A 288 30.67 -14.71 -4.95
C GLY A 288 29.32 -14.76 -4.23
N GLY A 289 28.82 -15.95 -3.87
CA GLY A 289 27.51 -16.12 -3.24
C GLY A 289 26.31 -15.79 -4.14
N LYS A 290 26.54 -15.49 -5.43
CA LYS A 290 25.48 -15.18 -6.39
C LYS A 290 24.71 -16.44 -6.80
N PRO A 291 23.38 -16.37 -6.95
CA PRO A 291 22.62 -17.48 -7.48
C PRO A 291 22.97 -17.72 -8.97
N VAL A 292 22.89 -18.97 -9.38
CA VAL A 292 23.29 -19.38 -10.74
C VAL A 292 22.11 -19.92 -11.53
N MET A 293 22.22 -19.76 -12.85
CA MET A 293 21.35 -20.34 -13.87
C MET A 293 22.14 -21.35 -14.69
N TRP A 294 21.49 -22.29 -15.35
CA TRP A 294 22.16 -23.16 -16.32
C TRP A 294 22.06 -22.55 -17.71
N ASP A 295 23.20 -22.28 -18.32
CA ASP A 295 23.26 -21.82 -19.70
C ASP A 295 23.26 -23.02 -20.66
N LEU A 296 22.22 -23.11 -21.49
CA LEU A 296 22.09 -24.18 -22.48
C LEU A 296 23.13 -24.08 -23.63
N ALA A 297 23.60 -22.87 -23.92
CA ALA A 297 24.60 -22.65 -24.97
C ALA A 297 25.97 -23.20 -24.56
N ASP A 298 26.41 -22.93 -23.34
CA ASP A 298 27.72 -23.32 -22.83
C ASP A 298 27.70 -24.58 -21.96
N GLN A 299 26.51 -25.14 -21.67
CA GLN A 299 26.30 -26.32 -20.85
C GLN A 299 26.99 -26.24 -19.47
N ARG A 300 26.87 -25.08 -18.82
CA ARG A 300 27.42 -24.80 -17.50
C ARG A 300 26.60 -23.81 -16.70
N ALA A 301 26.79 -23.79 -15.39
CA ALA A 301 26.19 -22.81 -14.52
C ALA A 301 26.90 -21.45 -14.65
N LYS A 302 26.11 -20.37 -14.68
CA LYS A 302 26.57 -18.98 -14.74
C LYS A 302 25.70 -18.13 -13.81
N HIS A 303 26.25 -17.02 -13.29
CA HIS A 303 25.42 -16.05 -12.57
C HIS A 303 24.63 -15.18 -13.55
N TYR A 304 23.60 -14.53 -13.04
CA TYR A 304 22.68 -13.71 -13.83
C TYR A 304 23.36 -12.53 -14.54
N ASP A 305 24.48 -12.03 -14.02
CA ASP A 305 25.25 -10.92 -14.57
C ASP A 305 26.54 -11.37 -15.28
N ASP A 306 26.68 -12.66 -15.59
CA ASP A 306 27.76 -13.15 -16.47
C ASP A 306 27.49 -12.66 -17.90
N PRO A 307 28.38 -11.84 -18.49
CA PRO A 307 28.17 -11.28 -19.83
C PRO A 307 28.11 -12.35 -20.93
N SER A 308 28.52 -13.57 -20.63
CA SER A 308 28.45 -14.72 -21.55
C SER A 308 27.18 -15.56 -21.38
N LEU A 309 26.32 -15.25 -20.42
CA LEU A 309 25.02 -15.92 -20.26
C LEU A 309 24.13 -15.58 -21.45
N SER A 310 23.68 -16.57 -22.19
CA SER A 310 22.95 -16.34 -23.44
C SER A 310 21.62 -17.09 -23.55
N ASP A 311 21.51 -18.29 -22.97
CA ASP A 311 20.29 -19.11 -23.04
C ASP A 311 20.01 -19.81 -21.69
N PRO A 312 19.46 -19.10 -20.70
CA PRO A 312 19.09 -19.70 -19.42
C PRO A 312 18.04 -20.81 -19.58
N ALA A 313 18.28 -21.96 -18.95
CA ALA A 313 17.35 -23.07 -18.98
C ALA A 313 16.11 -22.82 -18.11
N LEU A 314 14.94 -23.17 -18.62
CA LEU A 314 13.70 -23.20 -17.85
C LEU A 314 13.35 -24.62 -17.37
N GLU A 315 13.81 -25.64 -18.08
CA GLU A 315 13.49 -27.05 -17.78
C GLU A 315 14.77 -27.90 -17.71
N GLY A 316 14.66 -29.10 -17.18
CA GLY A 316 15.76 -30.05 -17.05
C GLY A 316 16.27 -30.22 -15.63
N THR A 317 17.21 -31.16 -15.50
CA THR A 317 17.96 -31.44 -14.26
C THR A 317 19.45 -31.34 -14.55
N TYR A 318 20.18 -30.62 -13.75
CA TYR A 318 21.57 -30.24 -13.97
C TYR A 318 22.41 -30.54 -12.72
N THR A 319 23.71 -30.51 -12.88
CA THR A 319 24.65 -30.54 -11.75
C THR A 319 25.46 -29.26 -11.73
N ALA A 320 25.25 -28.43 -10.71
CA ALA A 320 25.98 -27.17 -10.52
C ALA A 320 26.66 -27.18 -9.14
N HIS A 321 27.95 -26.85 -9.12
CA HIS A 321 28.77 -26.86 -7.89
C HIS A 321 28.61 -28.13 -7.03
N GLY A 322 28.51 -29.29 -7.70
CA GLY A 322 28.40 -30.60 -7.06
C GLY A 322 27.01 -30.93 -6.48
N LYS A 323 25.99 -30.10 -6.75
CA LYS A 323 24.61 -30.35 -6.35
C LYS A 323 23.75 -30.66 -7.57
N GLU A 324 22.89 -31.67 -7.45
CA GLU A 324 21.80 -31.86 -8.42
C GLU A 324 20.76 -30.74 -8.21
N CYS A 325 20.32 -30.14 -9.27
CA CYS A 325 19.47 -28.96 -9.21
C CYS A 325 18.58 -28.80 -10.44
N ARG A 326 17.51 -28.03 -10.30
CA ARG A 326 16.54 -27.78 -11.36
C ARG A 326 16.17 -26.30 -11.40
N PRO A 327 15.84 -25.71 -12.57
CA PRO A 327 15.28 -24.37 -12.64
C PRO A 327 14.01 -24.24 -11.79
N GLY A 328 13.79 -23.07 -11.20
CA GLY A 328 12.59 -22.77 -10.42
C GLY A 328 11.30 -22.95 -11.22
N PHE A 329 11.36 -22.81 -12.54
CA PHE A 329 10.22 -23.04 -13.44
C PHE A 329 9.66 -24.46 -13.37
N VAL A 330 10.54 -25.47 -13.23
CA VAL A 330 10.11 -26.87 -13.05
C VAL A 330 9.28 -27.01 -11.78
N LEU A 331 9.73 -26.37 -10.68
CA LEU A 331 9.01 -26.41 -9.41
C LEU A 331 7.67 -25.69 -9.49
N LEU A 332 7.60 -24.57 -10.21
CA LEU A 332 6.35 -23.86 -10.45
C LEU A 332 5.34 -24.73 -11.22
N LYS A 333 5.78 -25.41 -12.29
CA LYS A 333 4.93 -26.33 -13.06
C LYS A 333 4.45 -27.51 -12.20
N GLU A 334 5.32 -28.09 -11.40
CA GLU A 334 4.97 -29.16 -10.46
C GLU A 334 3.95 -28.69 -9.41
N GLN A 335 4.17 -27.51 -8.82
CA GLN A 335 3.23 -26.93 -7.86
C GLN A 335 1.87 -26.65 -8.50
N ALA A 336 1.85 -26.08 -9.70
CA ALA A 336 0.62 -25.81 -10.44
C ALA A 336 -0.13 -27.10 -10.79
N SER A 337 0.56 -28.19 -11.15
CA SER A 337 -0.03 -29.46 -11.54
C SER A 337 -0.91 -30.09 -10.44
N ALA A 338 -0.65 -29.76 -9.18
CA ALA A 338 -1.45 -30.21 -8.05
C ALA A 338 -2.83 -29.51 -7.98
N TRP A 339 -3.07 -28.48 -8.80
CA TRP A 339 -4.28 -27.68 -8.84
C TRP A 339 -5.03 -27.86 -10.17
N THR A 340 -5.69 -29.01 -10.35
CA THR A 340 -6.50 -29.22 -11.54
C THR A 340 -7.76 -28.36 -11.49
N PRO A 341 -8.36 -27.97 -12.65
CA PRO A 341 -9.64 -27.26 -12.67
C PRO A 341 -10.75 -28.01 -11.91
N GLU A 342 -10.75 -29.34 -11.93
CA GLU A 342 -11.72 -30.18 -11.19
C GLU A 342 -11.56 -29.99 -9.68
N LYS A 343 -10.33 -30.09 -9.16
CA LYS A 343 -10.05 -29.86 -7.73
C LYS A 343 -10.40 -28.42 -7.31
N ALA A 344 -10.03 -27.45 -8.13
CA ALA A 344 -10.38 -26.06 -7.87
C ALA A 344 -11.90 -25.83 -7.90
N SER A 345 -12.64 -26.50 -8.76
CA SER A 345 -14.10 -26.45 -8.83
C SER A 345 -14.75 -26.90 -7.52
N GLU A 346 -14.28 -27.95 -6.90
CA GLU A 346 -14.76 -28.44 -5.60
C GLU A 346 -14.56 -27.38 -4.48
N ILE A 347 -13.44 -26.67 -4.54
CA ILE A 347 -13.07 -25.64 -3.54
C ILE A 347 -13.85 -24.35 -3.79
N THR A 348 -13.88 -23.87 -5.03
CA THR A 348 -14.35 -22.54 -5.41
C THR A 348 -15.84 -22.48 -5.73
N SER A 349 -16.44 -23.61 -6.07
CA SER A 349 -17.79 -23.74 -6.67
C SER A 349 -17.89 -23.20 -8.10
N VAL A 350 -16.78 -22.81 -8.72
CA VAL A 350 -16.73 -22.42 -10.13
C VAL A 350 -16.58 -23.69 -10.98
N PRO A 351 -17.42 -23.91 -12.02
CA PRO A 351 -17.30 -25.10 -12.87
C PRO A 351 -15.90 -25.24 -13.49
N ALA A 352 -15.36 -26.46 -13.50
CA ALA A 352 -14.01 -26.75 -14.04
C ALA A 352 -13.84 -26.26 -15.48
N ASP A 353 -14.86 -26.46 -16.34
CA ASP A 353 -14.85 -26.00 -17.73
C ASP A 353 -14.80 -24.46 -17.81
N THR A 354 -15.42 -23.75 -16.88
CA THR A 354 -15.35 -22.28 -16.80
C THR A 354 -13.92 -21.82 -16.45
N ILE A 355 -13.28 -22.47 -15.46
CA ILE A 355 -11.88 -22.18 -15.09
C ILE A 355 -10.97 -22.41 -16.30
N ARG A 356 -11.09 -23.57 -16.95
CA ARG A 356 -10.26 -23.94 -18.12
C ARG A 356 -10.47 -22.97 -19.27
N ARG A 357 -11.71 -22.58 -19.56
CA ARG A 357 -12.04 -21.62 -20.61
C ARG A 357 -11.46 -20.25 -20.34
N ILE A 358 -11.64 -19.70 -19.14
CA ILE A 358 -11.11 -18.37 -18.78
C ILE A 358 -9.57 -18.36 -18.86
N ALA A 359 -8.90 -19.41 -18.36
CA ALA A 359 -7.46 -19.55 -18.46
C ALA A 359 -6.98 -19.60 -19.92
N THR A 360 -7.69 -20.34 -20.78
CA THR A 360 -7.38 -20.45 -22.21
C THR A 360 -7.60 -19.13 -22.93
N GLU A 361 -8.70 -18.45 -22.66
CA GLU A 361 -8.98 -17.12 -23.22
C GLU A 361 -7.91 -16.10 -22.80
N PHE A 362 -7.52 -16.09 -21.52
CA PHE A 362 -6.47 -15.21 -21.00
C PHE A 362 -5.12 -15.45 -21.68
N ALA A 363 -4.67 -16.71 -21.75
CA ALA A 363 -3.42 -17.07 -22.40
C ALA A 363 -3.42 -16.74 -23.91
N THR A 364 -4.54 -16.98 -24.59
CA THR A 364 -4.68 -16.67 -26.02
C THR A 364 -4.68 -15.16 -26.26
N ALA A 365 -5.40 -14.39 -25.42
CA ALA A 365 -5.47 -12.94 -25.51
C ALA A 365 -4.14 -12.26 -25.20
N ALA A 366 -3.23 -12.92 -24.45
CA ALA A 366 -1.91 -12.40 -24.15
C ALA A 366 -1.02 -12.19 -25.40
N ARG A 367 -1.32 -12.88 -26.51
CA ARG A 367 -0.58 -12.71 -27.79
C ARG A 367 0.92 -12.75 -27.63
N ILE A 368 1.42 -13.75 -26.92
CA ILE A 368 2.86 -13.92 -26.64
C ILE A 368 3.65 -13.78 -27.95
N GLY A 369 4.71 -12.96 -27.94
CA GLY A 369 5.54 -12.63 -29.09
C GLY A 369 5.04 -11.45 -29.94
N SER A 370 3.85 -10.90 -29.67
CA SER A 370 3.41 -9.70 -30.40
C SER A 370 4.08 -8.42 -29.89
N THR A 371 4.17 -7.41 -30.76
CA THR A 371 4.71 -6.09 -30.47
C THR A 371 3.74 -4.98 -30.84
N ILE A 372 3.96 -3.79 -30.29
CA ILE A 372 3.27 -2.56 -30.62
C ILE A 372 4.28 -1.42 -30.74
N VAL A 373 4.07 -0.50 -31.68
CA VAL A 373 4.89 0.70 -31.81
C VAL A 373 4.20 1.87 -31.11
N LEU A 374 4.82 2.41 -30.08
CA LEU A 374 4.35 3.59 -29.36
C LEU A 374 5.43 4.67 -29.43
N GLU A 375 5.05 5.86 -29.90
CA GLU A 375 5.96 7.02 -30.03
C GLU A 375 7.28 6.68 -30.75
N GLY A 376 7.20 5.78 -31.75
CA GLY A 376 8.34 5.35 -32.54
C GLY A 376 9.21 4.25 -31.91
N THR A 377 8.86 3.76 -30.73
CA THR A 377 9.53 2.65 -30.05
C THR A 377 8.70 1.38 -30.17
N GLU A 378 9.32 0.31 -30.63
CA GLU A 378 8.71 -1.01 -30.63
C GLU A 378 8.81 -1.65 -29.25
N LEU A 379 7.68 -2.07 -28.70
CA LEU A 379 7.56 -2.64 -27.36
C LEU A 379 6.82 -4.00 -27.42
N PRO A 380 7.10 -4.94 -26.53
CA PRO A 380 6.25 -6.11 -26.35
C PRO A 380 4.81 -5.69 -26.09
N HIS A 381 3.84 -6.43 -26.63
CA HIS A 381 2.41 -6.16 -26.42
C HIS A 381 1.73 -7.39 -25.85
N ARG A 382 1.23 -7.29 -24.62
CA ARG A 382 0.52 -8.36 -23.89
C ARG A 382 -0.79 -7.81 -23.35
N PRO A 383 -1.84 -7.73 -24.17
CA PRO A 383 -3.07 -7.01 -23.85
C PRO A 383 -3.99 -7.74 -22.85
N VAL A 384 -3.42 -8.28 -21.78
CA VAL A 384 -4.16 -8.97 -20.71
C VAL A 384 -3.74 -8.48 -19.34
N SER A 385 -4.68 -8.34 -18.43
CA SER A 385 -4.42 -7.93 -17.05
C SER A 385 -5.23 -8.76 -16.06
N VAL A 386 -4.62 -9.08 -14.93
CA VAL A 386 -5.31 -9.56 -13.73
C VAL A 386 -5.35 -8.43 -12.72
N VAL A 387 -6.54 -8.10 -12.24
CA VAL A 387 -6.75 -7.08 -11.21
C VAL A 387 -7.40 -7.73 -10.00
N TYR A 388 -6.88 -7.46 -8.83
CA TYR A 388 -7.42 -7.99 -7.59
C TYR A 388 -7.34 -6.94 -6.48
N PHE A 389 -8.13 -7.10 -5.44
CA PHE A 389 -8.03 -6.25 -4.26
C PHE A 389 -8.64 -6.95 -3.04
N LYS A 390 -9.02 -6.18 -2.02
CA LYS A 390 -9.41 -6.67 -0.69
C LYS A 390 -10.40 -7.82 -0.67
N GLY A 391 -11.34 -7.89 -1.61
CA GLY A 391 -12.30 -9.00 -1.68
C GLY A 391 -11.61 -10.35 -1.86
N ALA A 392 -10.54 -10.38 -2.64
CA ALA A 392 -9.81 -11.60 -2.94
C ALA A 392 -8.66 -11.91 -1.97
N HIS A 393 -8.19 -10.93 -1.16
CA HIS A 393 -7.02 -11.14 -0.30
C HIS A 393 -7.21 -10.78 1.19
N ALA A 394 -8.42 -10.43 1.63
CA ALA A 394 -8.67 -10.14 3.05
C ALA A 394 -8.88 -11.41 3.88
N HIS A 395 -7.91 -12.33 3.84
CA HIS A 395 -7.95 -13.61 4.58
C HIS A 395 -6.54 -14.11 4.91
N ASN A 396 -6.45 -15.23 5.65
CA ASN A 396 -5.18 -15.76 6.17
C ASN A 396 -4.16 -16.16 5.08
N HIS A 397 -4.62 -16.50 3.87
CA HIS A 397 -3.76 -16.89 2.75
C HIS A 397 -3.54 -15.75 1.74
N ALA A 398 -3.75 -14.51 2.16
CA ALA A 398 -3.67 -13.32 1.32
C ALA A 398 -2.41 -13.26 0.46
N TRP A 399 -1.25 -13.47 1.07
CA TRP A 399 0.05 -13.45 0.39
C TRP A 399 0.11 -14.46 -0.77
N LEU A 400 -0.20 -15.72 -0.50
CA LEU A 400 -0.15 -16.78 -1.52
C LEU A 400 -1.17 -16.57 -2.64
N THR A 401 -2.36 -16.05 -2.28
CA THR A 401 -3.39 -15.72 -3.25
C THR A 401 -2.94 -14.61 -4.19
N CYS A 402 -2.40 -13.51 -3.65
CA CYS A 402 -1.86 -12.41 -4.45
C CYS A 402 -0.69 -12.87 -5.34
N PHE A 403 0.20 -13.71 -4.79
CA PHE A 403 1.30 -14.29 -5.54
C PHE A 403 0.80 -15.08 -6.76
N GLY A 404 -0.28 -15.86 -6.60
CA GLY A 404 -0.92 -16.56 -7.73
C GLY A 404 -1.44 -15.62 -8.81
N PHE A 405 -2.01 -14.48 -8.43
CA PHE A 405 -2.51 -13.49 -9.40
C PHE A 405 -1.38 -12.81 -10.19
N GLU A 406 -0.34 -12.37 -9.51
CA GLU A 406 0.83 -11.77 -10.18
C GLU A 406 1.50 -12.78 -11.11
N THR A 407 1.65 -14.03 -10.66
CA THR A 407 2.24 -15.10 -11.47
C THR A 407 1.45 -15.37 -12.75
N LEU A 408 0.12 -15.19 -12.78
CA LEU A 408 -0.67 -15.29 -14.01
C LEU A 408 -0.24 -14.27 -15.07
N CYS A 409 0.08 -13.05 -14.66
CA CYS A 409 0.59 -12.01 -15.56
C CYS A 409 2.05 -12.29 -15.96
N GLU A 410 2.87 -12.72 -15.01
CA GLU A 410 4.29 -13.03 -15.24
C GLU A 410 4.48 -14.16 -16.27
N VAL A 411 3.76 -15.26 -16.15
CA VAL A 411 3.96 -16.42 -17.04
C VAL A 411 3.61 -16.12 -18.50
N VAL A 412 2.79 -15.12 -18.76
CA VAL A 412 2.48 -14.67 -20.13
C VAL A 412 3.23 -13.41 -20.56
N GLY A 413 4.16 -12.91 -19.72
CA GLY A 413 4.95 -11.72 -19.99
C GLY A 413 4.15 -10.41 -19.96
N ALA A 414 3.00 -10.38 -19.28
CA ALA A 414 2.10 -9.22 -19.23
C ALA A 414 2.43 -8.25 -18.08
N CYS A 415 3.72 -8.09 -17.76
CA CYS A 415 4.17 -7.21 -16.71
C CYS A 415 5.05 -6.09 -17.26
N ASP A 416 4.72 -4.85 -16.89
CA ASP A 416 5.38 -3.61 -17.31
C ASP A 416 5.49 -3.43 -18.84
N VAL A 417 4.49 -3.95 -19.55
CA VAL A 417 4.32 -3.82 -20.99
C VAL A 417 2.94 -3.27 -21.36
N PRO A 418 2.78 -2.62 -22.53
CA PRO A 418 1.48 -2.15 -23.00
C PRO A 418 0.40 -3.22 -22.99
N GLY A 419 -0.73 -2.89 -22.37
CA GLY A 419 -1.91 -3.76 -22.22
C GLY A 419 -1.87 -4.70 -21.01
N GLY A 420 -0.71 -4.85 -20.37
CA GLY A 420 -0.53 -5.69 -19.19
C GLY A 420 -0.80 -4.97 -17.86
N VAL A 421 -0.24 -5.50 -16.78
CA VAL A 421 -0.15 -4.81 -15.49
C VAL A 421 1.11 -3.98 -15.43
N LEU A 422 0.99 -2.74 -14.96
CA LEU A 422 2.10 -1.80 -14.84
C LEU A 422 2.34 -1.52 -13.37
N GLY A 423 3.58 -1.64 -12.92
CA GLY A 423 3.97 -1.19 -11.61
C GLY A 423 3.72 0.32 -11.46
N THR A 424 3.09 0.73 -10.36
CA THR A 424 3.02 2.15 -10.04
C THR A 424 4.41 2.63 -9.72
N ASN A 425 4.90 3.54 -10.56
CA ASN A 425 6.28 3.95 -10.51
C ASN A 425 6.58 4.72 -9.21
N PRO A 426 7.59 4.34 -8.45
CA PRO A 426 8.17 5.19 -7.41
C PRO A 426 8.55 6.58 -7.91
N VAL A 427 8.83 6.74 -9.20
CA VAL A 427 9.08 8.05 -9.84
C VAL A 427 7.90 9.00 -9.69
N CYS A 428 6.67 8.51 -9.66
CA CYS A 428 5.49 9.35 -9.38
C CYS A 428 5.50 9.96 -7.98
N GLU A 429 6.26 9.36 -7.07
CA GLU A 429 6.50 9.84 -5.72
C GLU A 429 7.91 10.42 -5.55
N GLY A 430 8.73 10.38 -6.58
CA GLY A 430 10.10 10.87 -6.60
C GLY A 430 10.18 12.37 -6.88
N HIS A 431 11.40 12.84 -7.09
CA HIS A 431 11.65 14.24 -7.42
C HIS A 431 11.44 14.46 -8.92
N PRO A 432 10.53 15.34 -9.35
CA PRO A 432 10.19 15.52 -10.75
C PRO A 432 11.37 15.97 -11.62
N ASP A 433 12.26 16.80 -11.07
CA ASP A 433 13.39 17.37 -11.82
C ASP A 433 14.52 16.36 -12.04
N THR A 434 14.69 15.39 -11.18
CA THR A 434 15.79 14.42 -11.25
C THR A 434 15.37 13.06 -11.80
N GLY A 435 14.07 12.78 -11.84
CA GLY A 435 13.56 11.45 -12.20
C GLY A 435 13.95 10.35 -11.21
N MET A 436 14.61 10.70 -10.10
CA MET A 436 15.02 9.71 -9.11
C MET A 436 13.81 9.15 -8.40
N PRO A 437 13.67 7.82 -8.34
CA PRO A 437 12.60 7.20 -7.58
C PRO A 437 12.77 7.53 -6.09
N ARG A 438 11.66 7.74 -5.41
CA ARG A 438 11.64 7.92 -3.96
C ARG A 438 12.19 6.70 -3.24
N TRP A 439 11.93 5.53 -3.76
CA TRP A 439 12.43 4.26 -3.29
C TRP A 439 13.31 3.63 -4.36
N ALA A 440 14.60 3.67 -4.12
CA ALA A 440 15.50 2.84 -4.90
C ALA A 440 15.49 1.43 -4.28
N PRO A 441 15.21 0.38 -5.04
CA PRO A 441 15.40 -0.96 -4.53
C PRO A 441 16.88 -1.15 -4.18
N TRP A 442 17.14 -1.67 -3.00
CA TRP A 442 18.48 -2.00 -2.54
C TRP A 442 18.84 -3.39 -3.01
N ALA A 443 19.93 -3.51 -3.72
CA ALA A 443 20.50 -4.81 -4.00
C ALA A 443 21.21 -5.34 -2.75
N GLY A 444 20.95 -6.59 -2.39
CA GLY A 444 21.75 -7.32 -1.41
C GLY A 444 23.17 -7.56 -1.93
N PRO A 445 24.08 -8.15 -1.11
CA PRO A 445 25.44 -8.50 -1.54
C PRO A 445 25.48 -9.42 -2.74
N ASP A 446 24.43 -10.19 -2.97
CA ASP A 446 24.23 -11.10 -4.10
C ASP A 446 23.61 -10.41 -5.33
N GLY A 447 23.34 -9.11 -5.25
CA GLY A 447 22.71 -8.32 -6.30
C GLY A 447 21.20 -8.49 -6.43
N LEU A 448 20.57 -9.28 -5.56
CA LEU A 448 19.13 -9.44 -5.54
C LEU A 448 18.47 -8.38 -4.66
N LEU A 449 17.18 -8.12 -4.92
CA LEU A 449 16.42 -7.18 -4.12
C LEU A 449 16.36 -7.63 -2.66
N SER A 450 16.73 -6.73 -1.76
CA SER A 450 16.64 -6.97 -0.32
C SER A 450 15.22 -6.70 0.18
N PRO A 451 14.61 -7.60 0.96
CA PRO A 451 13.36 -7.29 1.67
C PRO A 451 13.57 -6.12 2.62
N GLY A 452 12.64 -5.19 2.68
CA GLY A 452 12.70 -4.07 3.64
C GLY A 452 12.92 -2.70 3.03
N VAL A 453 13.00 -2.62 1.74
CA VAL A 453 13.21 -1.38 0.96
C VAL A 453 12.04 -0.41 1.02
N TRP A 454 10.88 -0.89 1.43
CA TRP A 454 9.62 -0.17 1.28
C TRP A 454 9.45 1.09 2.12
N ASN A 455 10.15 1.20 3.22
CA ASN A 455 9.86 2.24 4.18
C ASN A 455 10.74 3.48 4.11
N GLY A 456 11.80 3.49 3.33
CA GLY A 456 12.79 4.55 3.42
C GLY A 456 13.37 4.75 4.85
N GLN A 457 12.96 3.90 5.79
CA GLN A 457 13.28 3.98 7.22
C GLN A 457 14.23 2.88 7.68
N SER A 458 14.35 1.79 6.90
CA SER A 458 15.34 0.77 7.22
C SER A 458 16.69 1.24 6.71
N GLU A 459 17.58 1.55 7.61
CA GLU A 459 18.98 1.69 7.25
C GLU A 459 19.42 0.43 6.49
N PRO A 460 20.07 0.59 5.33
CA PRO A 460 20.53 -0.55 4.54
C PRO A 460 21.41 -1.51 5.34
N GLY A 461 22.07 -1.02 6.37
CA GLY A 461 22.99 -1.79 7.20
C GLY A 461 22.36 -2.81 8.15
N LEU A 462 21.09 -2.65 8.54
CA LEU A 462 20.48 -3.55 9.53
C LEU A 462 20.09 -4.91 8.95
N ARG A 463 19.92 -5.01 7.64
CA ARG A 463 19.46 -6.25 7.00
C ARG A 463 20.34 -6.77 5.87
N THR A 464 21.24 -5.97 5.36
CA THR A 464 22.19 -6.35 4.30
C THR A 464 23.39 -7.17 4.79
N GLY A 465 23.60 -7.25 6.10
CA GLY A 465 24.66 -8.08 6.69
C GLY A 465 24.29 -9.54 6.88
N THR A 466 23.04 -9.93 6.67
CA THR A 466 22.62 -11.34 6.78
C THR A 466 22.92 -12.07 5.47
N PRO A 467 23.68 -13.17 5.50
CA PRO A 467 23.86 -14.01 4.32
C PRO A 467 22.50 -14.44 3.77
N TYR A 468 22.29 -14.30 2.48
CA TYR A 468 21.09 -14.79 1.84
C TYR A 468 21.34 -16.13 1.13
N PRO A 469 20.50 -17.16 1.27
CA PRO A 469 19.43 -17.26 2.26
C PRO A 469 20.00 -17.30 3.68
N PRO A 470 19.30 -16.75 4.66
CA PRO A 470 19.75 -16.86 6.05
C PRO A 470 19.76 -18.33 6.45
N ARG A 471 20.95 -18.89 6.64
CA ARG A 471 21.11 -20.30 7.01
C ARG A 471 20.69 -20.56 8.45
N ASP A 472 20.96 -19.58 9.30
CA ASP A 472 20.48 -19.54 10.67
C ASP A 472 19.95 -18.12 10.89
N PRO A 473 18.63 -17.93 11.07
CA PRO A 473 18.13 -16.64 11.48
C PRO A 473 18.70 -16.34 12.88
N VAL A 474 19.81 -15.61 12.91
CA VAL A 474 20.32 -15.05 14.15
C VAL A 474 19.56 -13.74 14.33
N PRO A 475 18.50 -13.70 15.16
CA PRO A 475 17.87 -12.44 15.48
C PRO A 475 18.91 -11.57 16.20
N PRO A 476 18.89 -10.24 16.03
CA PRO A 476 19.70 -9.36 16.86
C PRO A 476 19.44 -9.68 18.34
N GLU A 477 20.43 -9.44 19.20
CA GLU A 477 20.30 -9.69 20.65
C GLU A 477 19.11 -8.93 21.24
N THR A 478 18.83 -7.74 20.71
CA THR A 478 17.67 -6.93 21.06
C THR A 478 16.92 -6.51 19.81
N LEU A 479 15.60 -6.43 19.93
CA LEU A 479 14.72 -5.94 18.88
C LEU A 479 14.17 -4.56 19.24
N THR A 480 13.89 -3.76 18.22
CA THR A 480 12.99 -2.61 18.33
C THR A 480 11.61 -3.03 17.82
N LEU A 481 10.59 -2.25 18.15
CA LEU A 481 9.26 -2.49 17.57
C LEU A 481 9.27 -2.37 16.04
N LEU A 482 10.19 -1.62 15.46
CA LEU A 482 10.39 -1.51 14.03
C LEU A 482 10.83 -2.83 13.39
N ASP A 483 11.64 -3.63 14.09
CA ASP A 483 12.11 -4.93 13.58
C ASP A 483 10.99 -5.96 13.44
N LEU A 484 9.88 -5.77 14.15
CA LEU A 484 8.66 -6.57 14.02
C LEU A 484 7.81 -6.13 12.84
N LEU A 485 8.10 -4.99 12.25
CA LEU A 485 7.33 -4.43 11.16
C LEU A 485 7.79 -5.07 9.86
N SER A 486 6.92 -5.84 9.24
CA SER A 486 7.19 -6.43 7.94
C SER A 486 7.46 -5.33 6.91
N THR A 487 8.13 -5.72 5.85
CA THR A 487 8.25 -4.92 4.63
C THR A 487 6.87 -4.51 4.15
N GLY A 488 6.53 -3.27 4.23
CA GLY A 488 5.21 -2.77 3.90
C GLY A 488 4.78 -1.71 4.91
N PHE A 489 3.52 -1.44 5.00
CA PHE A 489 2.98 -0.36 5.81
C PHE A 489 3.00 -0.62 7.32
N ASN A 490 4.10 -0.99 7.91
CA ASN A 490 4.32 -1.08 9.36
C ASN A 490 3.06 -1.47 10.15
N PRO A 491 2.60 -2.73 10.10
CA PRO A 491 1.29 -3.10 10.61
C PRO A 491 1.19 -2.90 12.12
N GLY A 492 0.28 -2.02 12.54
CA GLY A 492 0.13 -1.59 13.92
C GLY A 492 -0.29 -2.67 14.91
N HIS A 493 -0.74 -3.83 14.45
CA HIS A 493 -1.08 -4.94 15.34
C HIS A 493 0.16 -5.58 15.99
N LEU A 494 1.32 -5.56 15.33
CA LEU A 494 2.55 -6.15 15.89
C LEU A 494 3.05 -5.41 17.12
N PRO A 495 3.19 -4.06 17.13
CA PRO A 495 3.50 -3.33 18.36
C PRO A 495 2.50 -3.59 19.47
N VAL A 496 1.20 -3.69 19.14
CA VAL A 496 0.15 -3.97 20.13
C VAL A 496 0.31 -5.36 20.74
N LEU A 497 0.63 -6.38 19.93
CA LEU A 497 0.91 -7.73 20.42
C LEU A 497 2.21 -7.79 21.23
N ALA A 498 3.27 -7.14 20.77
CA ALA A 498 4.55 -7.11 21.48
C ALA A 498 4.44 -6.51 22.87
N MET A 499 3.58 -5.50 23.05
CA MET A 499 3.31 -4.91 24.36
C MET A 499 2.61 -5.86 25.36
N GLN A 500 2.04 -6.97 24.89
CA GLN A 500 1.48 -8.01 25.77
C GLN A 500 2.56 -8.96 26.33
N ASP A 501 3.66 -9.11 25.60
CA ASP A 501 4.79 -10.00 25.95
C ASP A 501 6.11 -9.41 25.46
N MET A 502 6.56 -8.34 26.10
CA MET A 502 7.79 -7.61 25.71
C MET A 502 9.03 -8.51 25.79
N GLU A 503 9.07 -9.41 26.79
CA GLU A 503 10.18 -10.33 26.99
C GLU A 503 10.25 -11.38 25.88
N GLY A 504 9.12 -12.00 25.56
CA GLY A 504 9.02 -12.98 24.47
C GLY A 504 9.37 -12.40 23.11
N PHE A 505 9.05 -11.13 22.88
CA PHE A 505 9.43 -10.39 21.67
C PHE A 505 10.83 -9.75 21.76
N LYS A 506 11.57 -9.95 22.86
CA LYS A 506 12.93 -9.41 23.09
C LYS A 506 13.03 -7.88 22.92
N ILE A 507 11.99 -7.14 23.31
CA ILE A 507 11.97 -5.69 23.28
C ILE A 507 12.52 -5.16 24.60
N PRO A 508 13.67 -4.46 24.62
CA PRO A 508 14.36 -4.10 25.88
C PRO A 508 13.85 -2.81 26.53
N TYR A 509 12.78 -2.21 25.99
CA TYR A 509 12.19 -0.97 26.52
C TYR A 509 10.67 -1.04 26.46
N LYS A 510 10.01 -0.33 27.37
CA LYS A 510 8.53 -0.24 27.38
C LYS A 510 8.10 1.16 26.93
N PRO A 511 7.29 1.29 25.86
CA PRO A 511 6.70 2.57 25.48
C PRO A 511 5.91 3.21 26.62
N GLU A 512 6.03 4.53 26.76
CA GLU A 512 5.39 5.32 27.82
C GLU A 512 4.41 6.35 27.26
N MET A 513 4.54 6.71 25.99
CA MET A 513 3.68 7.72 25.35
C MET A 513 3.36 7.35 23.92
N LEU A 514 2.13 7.64 23.51
CA LEU A 514 1.63 7.39 22.17
C LEU A 514 0.92 8.63 21.62
N PHE A 515 1.33 9.05 20.41
CA PHE A 515 0.54 9.96 19.56
C PHE A 515 -0.37 9.16 18.63
N VAL A 516 -1.68 9.45 18.64
CA VAL A 516 -2.67 8.92 17.71
C VAL A 516 -3.22 10.05 16.85
N ILE A 517 -2.81 10.09 15.58
CA ILE A 517 -3.15 11.18 14.67
C ILE A 517 -4.21 10.73 13.68
N GLY A 518 -5.46 10.96 14.02
CA GLY A 518 -6.64 10.70 13.21
C GLY A 518 -7.30 9.34 13.40
N PRO A 519 -6.62 8.17 13.34
CA PRO A 519 -7.29 6.87 13.29
C PRO A 519 -7.99 6.49 14.60
N ASN A 520 -9.10 5.75 14.46
CA ASN A 520 -9.69 5.03 15.57
C ASN A 520 -9.03 3.65 15.68
N ILE A 521 -7.93 3.56 16.44
CA ILE A 521 -7.12 2.33 16.51
C ILE A 521 -7.80 1.19 17.25
N VAL A 522 -8.76 1.47 18.12
CA VAL A 522 -9.58 0.44 18.76
C VAL A 522 -10.37 -0.36 17.71
N TYR A 523 -10.86 0.31 16.68
CA TYR A 523 -11.54 -0.33 15.55
C TYR A 523 -10.58 -0.92 14.52
N SER A 524 -9.49 -0.21 14.22
CA SER A 524 -8.64 -0.56 13.08
C SER A 524 -7.61 -1.66 13.37
N LEU A 525 -7.31 -1.96 14.63
CA LEU A 525 -6.32 -2.98 15.01
C LEU A 525 -6.93 -4.37 15.33
N GLY A 526 -8.21 -4.54 15.12
CA GLY A 526 -8.87 -5.85 15.06
C GLY A 526 -9.36 -6.43 16.38
N ASN A 527 -8.63 -6.35 17.49
CA ASN A 527 -9.07 -6.82 18.79
C ASN A 527 -9.21 -5.65 19.78
N PRO A 528 -10.43 -5.17 20.05
CA PRO A 528 -10.66 -4.00 20.91
C PRO A 528 -10.10 -4.16 22.33
N GLU A 529 -10.20 -5.35 22.92
CA GLU A 529 -9.73 -5.59 24.31
C GLU A 529 -8.20 -5.55 24.38
N VAL A 530 -7.53 -6.18 23.44
CA VAL A 530 -6.05 -6.17 23.35
C VAL A 530 -5.56 -4.75 23.08
N THR A 531 -6.22 -4.02 22.19
CA THR A 531 -5.90 -2.62 21.89
C THR A 531 -6.15 -1.71 23.10
N ALA A 532 -7.25 -1.92 23.82
CA ALA A 532 -7.54 -1.20 25.06
C ALA A 532 -6.45 -1.44 26.12
N ASN A 533 -6.03 -2.69 26.32
CA ASN A 533 -4.96 -3.04 27.24
C ASN A 533 -3.62 -2.42 26.85
N PHE A 534 -3.34 -2.31 25.55
CA PHE A 534 -2.18 -1.57 25.03
C PHE A 534 -2.26 -0.08 25.39
N LEU A 535 -3.41 0.57 25.13
CA LEU A 535 -3.60 2.00 25.38
C LEU A 535 -3.57 2.37 26.87
N LYS A 536 -4.07 1.49 27.74
CA LYS A 536 -4.06 1.69 29.21
C LYS A 536 -2.65 1.85 29.79
N GLN A 537 -1.63 1.37 29.12
CA GLN A 537 -0.25 1.34 29.63
C GLN A 537 0.54 2.62 29.35
N MET A 538 -0.01 3.57 28.57
CA MET A 538 0.71 4.72 28.08
C MET A 538 -0.03 6.04 28.34
N PHE A 539 0.72 7.13 28.32
CA PHE A 539 0.17 8.47 28.15
C PHE A 539 -0.22 8.66 26.67
N VAL A 540 -1.50 8.83 26.39
CA VAL A 540 -2.03 8.88 25.03
C VAL A 540 -2.47 10.28 24.67
N VAL A 541 -1.92 10.83 23.59
CA VAL A 541 -2.33 12.09 22.96
C VAL A 541 -3.04 11.77 21.65
N ALA A 542 -4.30 12.16 21.53
CA ALA A 542 -5.09 11.90 20.33
C ALA A 542 -5.45 13.22 19.60
N SER A 543 -5.06 13.35 18.34
CA SER A 543 -5.50 14.44 17.45
C SER A 543 -6.72 13.97 16.67
N LYS A 544 -7.87 14.64 16.83
CA LYS A 544 -9.17 14.15 16.38
C LYS A 544 -10.08 15.26 15.87
N LEU A 545 -11.00 14.88 14.97
CA LEU A 545 -12.13 15.74 14.58
C LEU A 545 -13.29 15.65 15.57
N TRP A 546 -13.51 14.48 16.17
CA TRP A 546 -14.56 14.14 17.15
C TRP A 546 -14.06 13.07 18.12
N LEU A 547 -14.77 12.86 19.20
CA LEU A 547 -14.48 11.76 20.13
C LEU A 547 -14.86 10.41 19.50
N ASP A 548 -14.01 9.42 19.71
CA ASP A 548 -14.19 8.03 19.25
C ASP A 548 -13.74 7.03 20.34
N GLU A 549 -13.82 5.73 20.08
CA GLU A 549 -13.47 4.69 21.05
C GLU A 549 -12.00 4.77 21.49
N THR A 550 -11.09 5.25 20.65
CA THR A 550 -9.69 5.47 21.03
C THR A 550 -9.58 6.57 22.09
N THR A 551 -10.41 7.59 22.02
CA THR A 551 -10.37 8.71 22.96
C THR A 551 -10.78 8.30 24.37
N TYR A 552 -11.52 7.20 24.58
CA TYR A 552 -11.75 6.65 25.93
C TYR A 552 -10.47 6.27 26.68
N PHE A 553 -9.35 6.19 25.99
CA PHE A 553 -8.04 5.85 26.54
C PHE A 553 -7.04 7.02 26.44
N ALA A 554 -7.41 8.13 25.83
CA ALA A 554 -6.54 9.30 25.70
C ALA A 554 -6.47 10.09 27.02
N ASP A 555 -5.32 10.71 27.28
CA ASP A 555 -5.08 11.65 28.37
C ASP A 555 -5.33 13.09 27.91
N ILE A 556 -4.93 13.38 26.67
CA ILE A 556 -5.18 14.67 26.00
C ILE A 556 -5.78 14.41 24.62
N VAL A 557 -6.83 15.16 24.30
CA VAL A 557 -7.41 15.19 22.95
C VAL A 557 -7.24 16.59 22.37
N LEU A 558 -6.62 16.64 21.20
CA LEU A 558 -6.37 17.87 20.45
C LEU A 558 -7.37 18.00 19.30
N PRO A 559 -8.09 19.13 19.17
CA PRO A 559 -9.03 19.35 18.07
C PRO A 559 -8.26 19.61 16.76
N ASP A 560 -8.41 18.70 15.79
CA ASP A 560 -7.76 18.80 14.48
C ASP A 560 -8.62 19.57 13.45
N ALA A 561 -7.95 20.11 12.46
CA ALA A 561 -8.61 20.72 11.29
C ALA A 561 -9.04 19.65 10.28
N CYS A 562 -10.23 19.80 9.71
CA CYS A 562 -10.70 19.02 8.59
C CYS A 562 -9.88 19.33 7.32
N TYR A 563 -9.89 18.43 6.35
CA TYR A 563 -9.11 18.59 5.11
C TYR A 563 -9.49 19.84 4.28
N LEU A 564 -10.70 20.37 4.42
CA LEU A 564 -11.13 21.63 3.76
C LEU A 564 -10.77 22.89 4.56
N GLU A 565 -10.15 22.74 5.73
CA GLU A 565 -9.78 23.84 6.63
C GLU A 565 -8.26 24.08 6.69
N ARG A 566 -7.46 23.35 5.89
CA ARG A 566 -6.00 23.35 5.97
C ARG A 566 -5.31 23.28 4.62
N LEU A 567 -4.03 23.67 4.59
CA LEU A 567 -3.15 23.52 3.44
C LEU A 567 -2.32 22.23 3.58
N ASP A 568 -2.45 21.33 2.61
CA ASP A 568 -1.58 20.19 2.45
C ASP A 568 -0.80 20.31 1.12
N PRO A 569 0.48 20.69 1.15
CA PRO A 569 1.26 20.94 -0.07
C PRO A 569 1.66 19.65 -0.80
N ILE A 570 1.69 18.53 -0.10
CA ILE A 570 1.93 17.19 -0.64
C ILE A 570 0.90 16.28 0.02
N PRO A 571 -0.28 16.17 -0.54
CA PRO A 571 -1.37 15.54 0.18
C PRO A 571 -1.23 14.03 0.32
N ASN A 572 -0.53 13.34 -0.56
CA ASN A 572 -0.43 11.90 -0.50
C ASN A 572 0.81 11.35 -1.16
N THR A 573 1.11 10.16 -0.74
CA THR A 573 2.14 9.29 -1.27
C THR A 573 1.69 8.42 -2.41
N ILE A 574 0.38 8.29 -2.62
CA ILE A 574 -0.20 7.51 -3.70
C ILE A 574 -1.10 8.42 -4.55
N PRO A 575 -0.68 9.64 -4.88
CA PRO A 575 -1.58 10.58 -5.53
C PRO A 575 -2.01 10.08 -6.90
N HIS A 576 -1.20 9.22 -7.47
CA HIS A 576 -1.30 9.03 -8.89
C HIS A 576 -0.85 7.65 -9.24
N HIS A 577 -1.74 6.73 -9.05
CA HIS A 577 -1.65 5.43 -9.68
C HIS A 577 -1.76 5.64 -11.20
N HIS A 578 -0.82 6.44 -11.72
CA HIS A 578 -0.55 6.48 -13.12
C HIS A 578 0.45 5.40 -13.44
N PRO A 579 0.24 4.65 -14.48
CA PRO A 579 1.22 3.72 -14.98
C PRO A 579 2.58 4.39 -15.15
N ALA A 580 3.62 3.70 -14.74
CA ALA A 580 5.00 4.15 -14.90
C ALA A 580 5.31 4.53 -16.36
N GLY A 581 6.21 5.46 -16.54
CA GLY A 581 6.84 5.71 -17.85
C GLY A 581 6.13 6.70 -18.75
N ARG A 582 5.01 7.29 -18.37
CA ARG A 582 4.31 8.27 -19.22
C ARG A 582 4.64 9.73 -18.92
N GLY A 583 5.63 10.01 -18.08
CA GLY A 583 6.10 11.37 -17.81
C GLY A 583 5.09 12.31 -17.13
N ASN A 584 3.94 11.80 -16.70
CA ASN A 584 2.90 12.61 -16.09
C ASN A 584 3.07 12.64 -14.57
N PHE A 585 3.68 13.70 -14.07
CA PHE A 585 3.65 14.01 -12.64
C PHE A 585 2.42 14.85 -12.34
N SER A 586 1.69 14.51 -11.30
CA SER A 586 0.66 15.36 -10.75
C SER A 586 0.69 15.33 -9.23
N TYR A 587 0.76 16.50 -8.62
CA TYR A 587 0.59 16.67 -7.19
C TYR A 587 -0.76 17.33 -6.95
N ALA A 588 -1.57 16.75 -6.08
CA ALA A 588 -2.76 17.41 -5.64
C ALA A 588 -2.38 18.39 -4.51
N ILE A 589 -2.62 19.66 -4.70
CA ILE A 589 -2.49 20.66 -3.64
C ILE A 589 -3.86 20.86 -3.02
N ARG A 590 -3.94 20.66 -1.72
CA ARG A 590 -5.14 20.93 -0.94
C ARG A 590 -5.01 22.29 -0.32
N GLN A 591 -5.91 23.22 -0.68
CA GLN A 591 -5.98 24.53 -0.06
C GLN A 591 -7.20 24.62 0.86
N PRO A 592 -7.14 25.44 1.93
CA PRO A 592 -8.26 25.65 2.81
C PRO A 592 -9.39 26.37 2.07
N VAL A 593 -10.62 25.97 2.36
CA VAL A 593 -11.84 26.55 1.79
C VAL A 593 -12.56 27.37 2.85
N VAL A 594 -12.48 26.94 4.11
CA VAL A 594 -13.06 27.62 5.29
C VAL A 594 -12.05 27.56 6.44
N LYS A 595 -12.28 28.39 7.47
CA LYS A 595 -11.50 28.36 8.71
C LYS A 595 -11.94 27.17 9.59
N PRO A 596 -11.02 26.57 10.39
CA PRO A 596 -11.38 25.57 11.40
C PRO A 596 -12.34 26.16 12.45
N PRO A 597 -13.24 25.34 13.03
CA PRO A 597 -14.16 25.80 14.06
C PRO A 597 -13.45 26.00 15.41
N GLY A 598 -13.87 27.04 16.15
CA GLY A 598 -13.35 27.33 17.48
C GLY A 598 -11.83 27.46 17.53
N GLN A 599 -11.17 26.65 18.34
CA GLN A 599 -9.73 26.60 18.53
C GLN A 599 -9.06 25.43 17.78
N ALA A 600 -9.78 24.71 16.89
CA ALA A 600 -9.20 23.61 16.15
C ALA A 600 -7.99 24.05 15.31
N ARG A 601 -6.92 23.27 15.33
CA ARG A 601 -5.64 23.57 14.64
C ARG A 601 -5.18 22.36 13.84
N TYR A 602 -4.59 22.61 12.68
CA TYR A 602 -3.95 21.55 11.91
C TYR A 602 -2.79 20.93 12.70
N ILE A 603 -2.77 19.62 12.81
CA ILE A 603 -1.84 18.91 13.70
C ILE A 603 -0.36 19.08 13.31
N ILE A 604 -0.03 19.26 12.03
CA ILE A 604 1.39 19.37 11.62
C ILE A 604 2.08 20.59 12.18
N PRO A 605 1.56 21.82 12.07
CA PRO A 605 2.11 22.98 12.79
C PRO A 605 2.19 22.79 14.31
N VAL A 606 1.24 22.06 14.89
CA VAL A 606 1.26 21.73 16.34
C VAL A 606 2.44 20.82 16.68
N MET A 607 2.70 19.80 15.86
CA MET A 607 3.86 18.91 16.06
C MET A 607 5.18 19.65 15.88
N LEU A 608 5.28 20.62 14.95
CA LEU A 608 6.46 21.47 14.81
C LEU A 608 6.65 22.34 16.04
N GLU A 609 5.58 22.92 16.59
CA GLU A 609 5.63 23.67 17.85
C GLU A 609 6.08 22.82 19.03
N LEU A 610 5.63 21.55 19.09
CA LEU A 610 6.11 20.60 20.09
C LEU A 610 7.60 20.29 19.92
N ALA A 611 8.07 20.11 18.69
CA ALA A 611 9.50 19.92 18.43
C ALA A 611 10.32 21.10 18.92
N ASP A 612 9.90 22.34 18.61
CA ASP A 612 10.57 23.55 19.11
C ASP A 612 10.56 23.66 20.63
N ARG A 613 9.48 23.27 21.31
CA ARG A 613 9.37 23.27 22.78
C ARG A 613 10.24 22.19 23.43
N VAL A 614 10.44 21.07 22.73
CA VAL A 614 11.28 19.95 23.26
C VAL A 614 12.78 20.27 23.10
N GLY A 615 13.18 20.88 22.01
CA GLY A 615 14.56 21.26 21.67
C GLY A 615 15.13 20.31 20.64
#